data_6da0db09c4833701258ec665de4bb44e
#
_entry.id   6da0db09c4833701258ec665de4bb44e
#
_cell.length_a   1.000
_cell.length_b   1.000
_cell.length_c   1.000
_cell.angle_alpha   90.00
_cell.angle_beta   90.00
_cell.angle_gamma   90.00
#
_symmetry.space_group_name_H-M   'P 1'
#
loop_
_entity.id
_entity.type
_entity.pdbx_description
1 polymer ?
#
loop_
_entity_poly.entity_id
_entity_poly.type
_entity_poly.pdbx_seq_one_letter_code
_entity_poly.pdbx_strand_id
1 'polypeptide(L)'
;MADSAEHPLRGFDRSLPMALLRAREAVMKNFVPSLRENGLSAQQWRVIRALHENEGLDITELADRCFLLMPSLSRIIQNLEKRALVSRIQSSIDNRRSVISITTTGKVLFNEIAPKSVERYNLITEKFGYGKLELLYELLDELIEKIEVNEQAEQSRSQKDDSK
;
A
#
# COMPACT_ATOMS: atom_id res chain seq x y z
N MET A 1 -25.34 34.65 3.46
CA MET A 1 -25.99 33.47 2.87
C MET A 1 -24.91 32.74 2.08
N ALA A 2 -24.34 31.67 2.64
CA ALA A 2 -23.38 30.84 1.92
C ALA A 2 -24.18 30.00 0.94
N ASP A 3 -23.93 30.22 -0.34
CA ASP A 3 -24.42 29.43 -1.45
C ASP A 3 -23.84 28.01 -1.32
N SER A 4 -24.62 27.10 -0.73
CA SER A 4 -24.32 25.67 -0.76
C SER A 4 -24.65 25.19 -2.17
N ALA A 5 -23.73 25.47 -3.09
CA ALA A 5 -23.79 24.89 -4.41
C ALA A 5 -23.75 23.36 -4.25
N GLU A 6 -24.92 22.72 -4.33
CA GLU A 6 -25.04 21.28 -4.45
C GLU A 6 -24.19 20.84 -5.64
N HIS A 7 -23.00 20.31 -5.35
CA HIS A 7 -22.14 19.73 -6.38
C HIS A 7 -22.83 18.44 -6.84
N PRO A 8 -23.33 18.38 -8.07
CA PRO A 8 -24.03 17.19 -8.55
C PRO A 8 -23.10 15.98 -8.46
N LEU A 9 -23.65 14.82 -8.06
CA LEU A 9 -22.90 13.57 -8.03
C LEU A 9 -22.21 13.34 -9.38
N ARG A 10 -20.89 13.21 -9.37
CA ARG A 10 -20.13 12.95 -10.60
C ARG A 10 -20.51 11.59 -11.17
N GLY A 11 -20.53 11.46 -12.50
CA GLY A 11 -20.74 10.16 -13.15
C GLY A 11 -19.70 9.12 -12.66
N PHE A 12 -20.09 7.84 -12.66
CA PHE A 12 -19.31 6.73 -12.13
C PHE A 12 -17.83 6.77 -12.56
N ASP A 13 -17.57 6.92 -13.85
CA ASP A 13 -16.19 6.94 -14.40
C ASP A 13 -15.37 8.17 -14.02
N ARG A 14 -16.02 9.23 -13.55
CA ARG A 14 -15.39 10.49 -13.13
C ARG A 14 -15.40 10.68 -11.62
N SER A 15 -15.88 9.70 -10.86
CA SER A 15 -15.73 9.72 -9.41
C SER A 15 -14.25 9.56 -9.03
N LEU A 16 -13.81 10.28 -8.00
CA LEU A 16 -12.41 10.25 -7.57
C LEU A 16 -11.93 8.82 -7.24
N PRO A 17 -12.68 8.01 -6.47
CA PRO A 17 -12.27 6.63 -6.18
C PRO A 17 -12.07 5.79 -7.45
N MET A 18 -12.95 5.94 -8.45
CA MET A 18 -12.81 5.20 -9.71
C MET A 18 -11.65 5.70 -10.57
N ALA A 19 -11.37 6.99 -10.56
CA ALA A 19 -10.22 7.56 -11.26
C ALA A 19 -8.90 7.01 -10.68
N LEU A 20 -8.77 7.01 -9.35
CA LEU A 20 -7.61 6.45 -8.64
C LEU A 20 -7.47 4.94 -8.88
N LEU A 21 -8.58 4.18 -8.80
CA LEU A 21 -8.57 2.74 -9.06
C LEU A 21 -8.12 2.43 -10.50
N ARG A 22 -8.68 3.12 -11.50
CA ARG A 22 -8.29 2.93 -12.91
C ARG A 22 -6.83 3.26 -13.16
N ALA A 23 -6.33 4.35 -12.58
CA ALA A 23 -4.92 4.73 -12.68
C ALA A 23 -4.03 3.64 -12.07
N ARG A 24 -4.36 3.17 -10.86
CA ARG A 24 -3.66 2.07 -10.20
C ARG A 24 -3.65 0.81 -11.07
N GLU A 25 -4.80 0.39 -11.60
CA GLU A 25 -4.88 -0.81 -12.45
C GLU A 25 -4.06 -0.68 -13.73
N ALA A 26 -4.07 0.50 -14.36
CA ALA A 26 -3.25 0.78 -15.55
C ALA A 26 -1.74 0.67 -15.23
N VAL A 27 -1.30 1.23 -14.12
CA VAL A 27 0.08 1.11 -13.66
C VAL A 27 0.43 -0.35 -13.36
N MET A 28 -0.42 -1.05 -12.59
CA MET A 28 -0.15 -2.43 -12.17
C MET A 28 -0.08 -3.44 -13.33
N LYS A 29 -0.73 -3.19 -14.45
CA LYS A 29 -0.59 -4.02 -15.67
C LYS A 29 0.85 -4.14 -16.15
N ASN A 30 1.71 -3.17 -15.85
CA ASN A 30 3.12 -3.22 -16.21
C ASN A 30 3.94 -4.12 -15.29
N PHE A 31 3.51 -4.33 -14.04
CA PHE A 31 4.27 -5.09 -13.03
C PHE A 31 3.79 -6.54 -12.87
N VAL A 32 2.48 -6.77 -12.98
CA VAL A 32 1.86 -8.08 -12.72
C VAL A 32 2.48 -9.24 -13.52
N PRO A 33 2.81 -9.11 -14.81
CA PRO A 33 3.41 -10.23 -15.55
C PRO A 33 4.70 -10.73 -14.92
N SER A 34 5.63 -9.82 -14.61
CA SER A 34 6.91 -10.16 -13.97
C SER A 34 6.74 -10.77 -12.58
N LEU A 35 5.75 -10.29 -11.80
CA LEU A 35 5.46 -10.86 -10.49
C LEU A 35 4.94 -12.30 -10.61
N ARG A 36 4.05 -12.57 -11.58
CA ARG A 36 3.51 -13.91 -11.84
C ARG A 36 4.57 -14.91 -12.29
N GLU A 37 5.52 -14.49 -13.12
CA GLU A 37 6.68 -15.29 -13.50
C GLU A 37 7.48 -15.79 -12.29
N ASN A 38 7.51 -15.01 -11.20
CA ASN A 38 8.16 -15.33 -9.95
C ASN A 38 7.19 -15.91 -8.88
N GLY A 39 5.99 -16.28 -9.30
CA GLY A 39 4.99 -16.89 -8.43
C GLY A 39 4.46 -15.95 -7.34
N LEU A 40 4.45 -14.63 -7.58
CA LEU A 40 3.96 -13.64 -6.63
C LEU A 40 2.70 -12.93 -7.14
N SER A 41 1.78 -12.66 -6.21
CA SER A 41 0.73 -11.67 -6.41
C SER A 41 1.25 -10.25 -6.12
N ALA A 42 0.51 -9.24 -6.60
CA ALA A 42 0.83 -7.84 -6.29
C ALA A 42 0.81 -7.55 -4.78
N GLN A 43 -0.09 -8.20 -4.03
CA GLN A 43 -0.17 -8.05 -2.58
C GLN A 43 1.03 -8.70 -1.88
N GLN A 44 1.44 -9.91 -2.30
CA GLN A 44 2.64 -10.56 -1.77
C GLN A 44 3.89 -9.74 -2.03
N TRP A 45 4.03 -9.20 -3.24
CA TRP A 45 5.15 -8.31 -3.58
C TRP A 45 5.18 -7.06 -2.71
N ARG A 46 4.03 -6.44 -2.42
CA ARG A 46 3.93 -5.28 -1.53
C ARG A 46 4.44 -5.60 -0.12
N VAL A 47 4.06 -6.77 0.41
CA VAL A 47 4.53 -7.25 1.71
C VAL A 47 6.05 -7.49 1.70
N ILE A 48 6.57 -8.16 0.68
CA ILE A 48 8.02 -8.40 0.54
C ILE A 48 8.79 -7.08 0.46
N ARG A 49 8.29 -6.09 -0.28
CA ARG A 49 8.93 -4.77 -0.37
C ARG A 49 8.94 -4.05 0.98
N ALA A 50 7.83 -4.02 1.69
CA ALA A 50 7.75 -3.40 3.01
C ALA A 50 8.74 -4.03 3.99
N LEU A 51 8.87 -5.35 3.96
CA LEU A 51 9.82 -6.09 4.82
C LEU A 51 11.27 -5.98 4.36
N HIS A 52 11.52 -5.71 3.08
CA HIS A 52 12.89 -5.48 2.58
C HIS A 52 13.43 -4.11 3.02
N GLU A 53 12.57 -3.11 3.11
CA GLU A 53 12.91 -1.74 3.53
C GLU A 53 13.02 -1.60 5.06
N ASN A 54 12.58 -2.63 5.84
CA ASN A 54 12.52 -2.59 7.29
C ASN A 54 13.06 -3.91 7.88
N GLU A 55 13.85 -3.84 8.94
CA GLU A 55 14.48 -5.02 9.59
C GLU A 55 13.51 -5.93 10.36
N GLY A 56 12.24 -5.68 10.26
CA GLY A 56 11.18 -6.43 10.91
C GLY A 56 10.03 -5.49 11.26
N LEU A 57 8.80 -5.95 11.05
CA LEU A 57 7.61 -5.19 11.33
C LEU A 57 6.64 -6.02 12.19
N ASP A 58 6.00 -5.37 13.14
CA ASP A 58 4.82 -5.95 13.79
C ASP A 58 3.73 -6.20 12.75
N ILE A 59 2.96 -7.27 12.95
CA ILE A 59 1.94 -7.67 11.95
C ILE A 59 0.88 -6.59 11.72
N THR A 60 0.53 -5.82 12.75
CA THR A 60 -0.43 -4.70 12.64
C THR A 60 0.18 -3.57 11.82
N GLU A 61 1.42 -3.18 12.15
CA GLU A 61 2.15 -2.16 11.39
C GLU A 61 2.32 -2.56 9.91
N LEU A 62 2.59 -3.82 9.64
CA LEU A 62 2.70 -4.34 8.27
C LEU A 62 1.36 -4.29 7.53
N ALA A 63 0.23 -4.55 8.22
CA ALA A 63 -1.10 -4.42 7.65
C ALA A 63 -1.40 -2.98 7.23
N ASP A 64 -1.13 -2.03 8.11
CA ASP A 64 -1.34 -0.61 7.87
C ASP A 64 -0.47 -0.10 6.72
N ARG A 65 0.84 -0.37 6.74
CA ARG A 65 1.77 0.03 5.67
C ARG A 65 1.41 -0.57 4.30
N CYS A 66 0.88 -1.79 4.30
CA CYS A 66 0.49 -2.47 3.06
C CYS A 66 -0.95 -2.18 2.64
N PHE A 67 -1.72 -1.42 3.42
CA PHE A 67 -3.16 -1.22 3.18
C PHE A 67 -3.88 -2.55 2.95
N LEU A 68 -3.67 -3.50 3.88
CA LEU A 68 -4.25 -4.84 3.84
C LEU A 68 -5.06 -5.11 5.10
N LEU A 69 -6.21 -5.73 4.93
CA LEU A 69 -6.99 -6.23 6.05
C LEU A 69 -6.25 -7.39 6.73
N MET A 70 -6.28 -7.45 8.05
CA MET A 70 -5.60 -8.47 8.86
C MET A 70 -5.84 -9.92 8.38
N PRO A 71 -7.07 -10.36 8.03
CA PRO A 71 -7.29 -11.72 7.53
C PRO A 71 -6.56 -11.99 6.20
N SER A 72 -6.50 -10.98 5.32
CA SER A 72 -5.79 -11.09 4.04
C SER A 72 -4.27 -11.15 4.26
N LEU A 73 -3.73 -10.27 5.10
CA LEU A 73 -2.32 -10.28 5.44
C LEU A 73 -1.91 -11.61 6.08
N SER A 74 -2.68 -12.12 7.04
CA SER A 74 -2.38 -13.40 7.71
C SER A 74 -2.24 -14.55 6.72
N ARG A 75 -3.12 -14.65 5.71
CA ARG A 75 -3.03 -15.65 4.63
C ARG A 75 -1.79 -15.45 3.75
N ILE A 76 -1.45 -14.19 3.45
CA ILE A 76 -0.25 -13.85 2.68
C ILE A 76 0.99 -14.29 3.45
N ILE A 77 1.11 -13.93 4.73
CA ILE A 77 2.25 -14.29 5.57
C ILE A 77 2.39 -15.82 5.65
N GLN A 78 1.31 -16.57 5.93
CA GLN A 78 1.35 -18.03 5.95
C GLN A 78 1.85 -18.64 4.62
N ASN A 79 1.45 -18.06 3.50
CA ASN A 79 1.92 -18.52 2.19
C ASN A 79 3.42 -18.22 1.99
N LEU A 80 3.86 -17.02 2.36
CA LEU A 80 5.26 -16.61 2.23
C LEU A 80 6.18 -17.37 3.22
N GLU A 81 5.68 -17.68 4.44
CA GLU A 81 6.39 -18.54 5.40
C GLU A 81 6.59 -19.96 4.85
N LYS A 82 5.54 -20.58 4.28
CA LYS A 82 5.63 -21.91 3.65
C LYS A 82 6.67 -21.96 2.52
N ARG A 83 6.90 -20.84 1.87
CA ARG A 83 7.91 -20.67 0.81
C ARG A 83 9.27 -20.22 1.36
N ALA A 84 9.44 -20.13 2.66
CA ALA A 84 10.62 -19.64 3.35
C ALA A 84 11.07 -18.23 2.92
N LEU A 85 10.17 -17.39 2.44
CA LEU A 85 10.47 -16.02 1.98
C LEU A 85 10.42 -15.02 3.13
N VAL A 86 9.61 -15.28 4.14
CA VAL A 86 9.52 -14.51 5.38
C VAL A 86 9.60 -15.45 6.59
N SER A 87 9.96 -14.90 7.74
CA SER A 87 9.93 -15.58 9.02
C SER A 87 9.08 -14.79 10.01
N ARG A 88 8.48 -15.49 10.95
CA ARG A 88 7.71 -14.92 12.05
C ARG A 88 8.39 -15.29 13.35
N ILE A 89 8.65 -14.30 14.18
CA ILE A 89 9.22 -14.46 15.52
C ILE A 89 8.22 -13.86 16.51
N GLN A 90 7.80 -14.64 17.49
CA GLN A 90 7.02 -14.09 18.61
C GLN A 90 7.94 -13.18 19.43
N SER A 91 7.43 -12.00 19.80
CA SER A 91 8.16 -11.08 20.66
C SER A 91 8.38 -11.73 22.04
N SER A 92 9.60 -11.69 22.51
CA SER A 92 9.94 -12.17 23.87
C SER A 92 9.39 -11.27 24.98
N ILE A 93 8.97 -10.06 24.65
CA ILE A 93 8.44 -9.07 25.58
C ILE A 93 6.92 -9.16 25.69
N ASP A 94 6.24 -9.47 24.57
CA ASP A 94 4.79 -9.65 24.54
C ASP A 94 4.46 -10.78 23.55
N ASN A 95 4.09 -11.94 24.10
CA ASN A 95 3.71 -13.13 23.32
C ASN A 95 2.51 -12.92 22.38
N ARG A 96 1.83 -11.78 22.49
CA ARG A 96 0.74 -11.39 21.59
C ARG A 96 1.22 -10.69 20.33
N ARG A 97 2.49 -10.22 20.29
CA ARG A 97 3.08 -9.55 19.16
C ARG A 97 3.98 -10.48 18.37
N SER A 98 3.79 -10.48 17.06
CA SER A 98 4.64 -11.22 16.12
C SER A 98 5.37 -10.24 15.23
N VAL A 99 6.68 -10.35 15.18
CA VAL A 99 7.52 -9.60 14.24
C VAL A 99 7.73 -10.45 13.00
N ILE A 100 7.44 -9.88 11.85
CA ILE A 100 7.63 -10.49 10.55
C ILE A 100 8.89 -9.89 9.92
N SER A 101 9.77 -10.75 9.42
CA SER A 101 11.02 -10.33 8.76
C SER A 101 11.21 -11.07 7.44
N ILE A 102 11.87 -10.40 6.48
CA ILE A 102 12.28 -11.05 5.24
C ILE A 102 13.47 -11.98 5.51
N THR A 103 13.44 -13.17 4.94
CA THR A 103 14.56 -14.13 5.03
C THR A 103 15.63 -13.85 3.98
N THR A 104 16.77 -14.57 4.07
CA THR A 104 17.79 -14.55 3.00
C THR A 104 17.21 -14.98 1.65
N THR A 105 16.38 -16.04 1.64
CA THR A 105 15.69 -16.50 0.42
C THR A 105 14.76 -15.42 -0.13
N GLY A 106 14.02 -14.73 0.75
CA GLY A 106 13.17 -13.60 0.37
C GLY A 106 13.96 -12.44 -0.22
N LYS A 107 15.14 -12.12 0.33
CA LYS A 107 16.03 -11.08 -0.20
C LYS A 107 16.58 -11.44 -1.58
N VAL A 108 16.93 -12.71 -1.80
CA VAL A 108 17.35 -13.19 -3.13
C VAL A 108 16.24 -12.99 -4.15
N LEU A 109 15.03 -13.44 -3.84
CA LEU A 109 13.88 -13.25 -4.74
C LEU A 109 13.58 -11.77 -5.00
N PHE A 110 13.67 -10.93 -3.96
CA PHE A 110 13.52 -9.48 -4.13
C PHE A 110 14.53 -8.93 -5.13
N ASN A 111 15.81 -9.30 -5.00
CA ASN A 111 16.88 -8.82 -5.87
C ASN A 111 16.74 -9.31 -7.32
N GLU A 112 16.09 -10.43 -7.57
CA GLU A 112 15.76 -10.93 -8.92
C GLU A 112 14.65 -10.10 -9.58
N ILE A 113 13.68 -9.63 -8.80
CA ILE A 113 12.51 -8.90 -9.31
C ILE A 113 12.75 -7.39 -9.39
N ALA A 114 13.50 -6.82 -8.45
CA ALA A 114 13.69 -5.39 -8.33
C ALA A 114 14.21 -4.70 -9.60
N PRO A 115 15.18 -5.23 -10.35
CA PRO A 115 15.64 -4.62 -11.61
C PRO A 115 14.53 -4.49 -12.65
N LYS A 116 13.71 -5.52 -12.82
CA LYS A 116 12.56 -5.49 -13.73
C LYS A 116 11.52 -4.44 -13.31
N SER A 117 11.34 -4.24 -12.00
CA SER A 117 10.47 -3.19 -11.48
C SER A 117 11.03 -1.80 -11.81
N VAL A 118 12.33 -1.58 -11.67
CA VAL A 118 13.00 -0.31 -12.05
C VAL A 118 12.80 -0.01 -13.53
N GLU A 119 12.98 -1.00 -14.40
CA GLU A 119 12.72 -0.83 -15.84
C GLU A 119 11.28 -0.38 -16.13
N ARG A 120 10.29 -0.94 -15.42
CA ARG A 120 8.88 -0.56 -15.57
C ARG A 120 8.62 0.87 -15.08
N TYR A 121 9.23 1.28 -13.97
CA TYR A 121 9.15 2.67 -13.52
C TYR A 121 9.77 3.63 -14.53
N ASN A 122 10.92 3.30 -15.08
CA ASN A 122 11.56 4.13 -16.12
C ASN A 122 10.64 4.29 -17.35
N LEU A 123 10.03 3.21 -17.84
CA LEU A 123 9.09 3.27 -18.96
C LEU A 123 7.85 4.13 -18.66
N ILE A 124 7.33 4.09 -17.44
CA ILE A 124 6.21 4.94 -17.02
C ILE A 124 6.67 6.41 -17.01
N THR A 125 7.84 6.67 -16.43
CA THR A 125 8.43 8.01 -16.35
C THR A 125 8.69 8.61 -17.73
N GLU A 126 9.25 7.83 -18.66
CA GLU A 126 9.47 8.26 -20.04
C GLU A 126 8.17 8.61 -20.77
N LYS A 127 7.14 7.77 -20.62
CA LYS A 127 5.84 7.96 -21.30
C LYS A 127 5.01 9.09 -20.71
N PHE A 128 5.02 9.24 -19.41
CA PHE A 128 4.20 10.23 -18.72
C PHE A 128 4.91 11.57 -18.55
N GLY A 129 6.22 11.55 -18.42
CA GLY A 129 7.08 12.71 -18.18
C GLY A 129 7.45 12.84 -16.70
N TYR A 130 8.75 13.02 -16.43
CA TYR A 130 9.29 13.11 -15.07
C TYR A 130 8.59 14.17 -14.22
N GLY A 131 8.52 15.43 -14.69
CA GLY A 131 7.91 16.52 -13.94
C GLY A 131 6.40 16.31 -13.66
N LYS A 132 5.68 15.65 -14.58
CA LYS A 132 4.28 15.29 -14.35
C LYS A 132 4.11 14.19 -13.30
N LEU A 133 5.06 13.25 -13.26
CA LEU A 133 5.03 12.17 -12.27
C LEU A 133 5.31 12.71 -10.87
N GLU A 134 6.30 13.59 -10.73
CA GLU A 134 6.58 14.25 -9.44
C GLU A 134 5.38 15.08 -8.97
N LEU A 135 4.80 15.90 -9.83
CA LEU A 135 3.59 16.66 -9.51
C LEU A 135 2.42 15.74 -9.11
N LEU A 136 2.29 14.57 -9.75
CA LEU A 136 1.25 13.61 -9.37
C LEU A 136 1.48 13.07 -7.95
N TYR A 137 2.72 12.77 -7.57
CA TYR A 137 3.04 12.36 -6.20
C TYR A 137 2.70 13.46 -5.19
N GLU A 138 3.12 14.70 -5.44
CA GLU A 138 2.78 15.85 -4.59
C GLU A 138 1.27 16.02 -4.41
N LEU A 139 0.49 15.93 -5.48
CA LEU A 139 -0.97 16.07 -5.43
C LEU A 139 -1.65 14.90 -4.70
N LEU A 140 -1.12 13.68 -4.82
CA LEU A 140 -1.65 12.53 -4.09
C LEU A 140 -1.34 12.63 -2.60
N ASP A 141 -0.14 13.06 -2.23
CA ASP A 141 0.27 13.26 -0.84
C ASP A 141 -0.57 14.37 -0.19
N GLU A 142 -0.76 15.52 -0.88
CA GLU A 142 -1.63 16.59 -0.40
C GLU A 142 -3.09 16.13 -0.22
N LEU A 143 -3.60 15.34 -1.18
CA LEU A 143 -4.96 14.79 -1.09
C LEU A 143 -5.12 13.91 0.16
N ILE A 144 -4.17 13.02 0.42
CA ILE A 144 -4.19 12.13 1.58
C ILE A 144 -4.16 12.95 2.87
N GLU A 145 -3.21 13.87 2.98
CA GLU A 145 -3.08 14.73 4.16
C GLU A 145 -4.36 15.49 4.49
N LYS A 146 -4.98 16.12 3.48
CA LYS A 146 -6.22 16.90 3.69
C LYS A 146 -7.41 16.05 4.11
N ILE A 147 -7.51 14.83 3.63
CA ILE A 147 -8.59 13.90 4.00
C ILE A 147 -8.38 13.39 5.43
N GLU A 148 -7.17 12.93 5.78
CA GLU A 148 -6.86 12.38 7.10
C GLU A 148 -6.99 13.41 8.23
N VAL A 149 -6.57 14.65 7.99
CA VAL A 149 -6.75 15.74 8.97
C VAL A 149 -8.22 16.02 9.25
N ASN A 150 -9.08 15.98 8.23
CA ASN A 150 -10.52 16.20 8.40
C ASN A 150 -11.18 15.08 9.21
N GLU A 151 -10.82 13.81 8.95
CA GLU A 151 -11.36 12.67 9.70
C GLU A 151 -11.01 12.74 11.20
N GLN A 152 -9.79 13.10 11.54
CA GLN A 152 -9.35 13.28 12.94
C GLN A 152 -10.10 14.40 13.64
N ALA A 153 -10.36 15.51 12.94
CA ALA A 153 -11.12 16.63 13.47
C ALA A 153 -12.59 16.26 13.73
N GLU A 154 -13.22 15.49 12.87
CA GLU A 154 -14.60 15.01 13.01
C GLU A 154 -14.73 13.99 14.15
N GLN A 155 -13.81 13.04 14.26
CA GLN A 155 -13.79 12.07 15.36
C GLN A 155 -13.61 12.74 16.72
N SER A 156 -12.77 13.77 16.81
CA SER A 156 -12.55 14.55 18.03
C SER A 156 -13.78 15.37 18.44
N ARG A 157 -14.62 15.78 17.50
CA ARG A 157 -15.88 16.49 17.77
C ARG A 157 -16.97 15.54 18.27
N SER A 158 -17.11 14.36 17.62
CA SER A 158 -18.10 13.35 18.00
C SER A 158 -17.87 12.81 19.43
N GLN A 159 -16.61 12.60 19.83
CA GLN A 159 -16.28 12.16 21.19
C GLN A 159 -16.58 13.22 22.28
N LYS A 160 -16.61 14.51 21.92
CA LYS A 160 -16.98 15.58 22.87
C LYS A 160 -18.48 15.73 23.07
N ASP A 161 -19.27 15.36 22.06
CA ASP A 161 -20.74 15.44 22.13
C ASP A 161 -21.32 14.24 22.89
N ASP A 162 -20.71 13.06 22.81
CA ASP A 162 -21.14 11.86 23.57
C ASP A 162 -20.77 11.91 25.06
N SER A 163 -20.01 12.91 25.49
CA SER A 163 -19.58 13.05 26.89
C SER A 163 -20.37 14.11 27.67
N LYS A 164 -21.47 14.62 27.11
CA LYS A 164 -22.41 15.54 27.77
C LYS A 164 -23.76 14.88 28.01
#